data_49205f75b53cc4f10b13ca80645ef4dd
#
_entry.id   49205f75b53cc4f10b13ca80645ef4dd
#
_cell.length_a   1.000
_cell.length_b   1.000
_cell.length_c   1.000
_cell.angle_alpha   90.00
_cell.angle_beta   90.00
_cell.angle_gamma   90.00
#
_symmetry.space_group_name_H-M   'P 1'
#
loop_
_entity.id
_entity.type
_entity.pdbx_description
1 polymer ?
#
loop_
_entity_poly.entity_id
_entity_poly.type
_entity_poly.pdbx_seq_one_letter_code
_entity_poly.pdbx_strand_id
1 'polypeptide(L)'
;MTISAGRMLNNNPILTDAQLRAEIEKCEFCEEKPCREACPCHCSPADFIMAVKLGTPADFKRAAAEIMSQNPFGGICGMVCPDTLCMGACVHKKMDCAVNIPAVQATIIAKARELGVFPEFAEAKPNGKTVAVVGAGPAGVAAAVALAQKGYKVDVYDQNEKPGGACQLIPEHRLYKEMLEKDLQFCLGMGGKLIQLKTGKKIADPQALLKKGYPAVIVAAGLWQPIILDVPHKDKAIGGIDFLQKPKGYGLKGKKVAVIGGGATALDCAVAAKLAGAKSVDMVALENVGEMPLTAREKQDLVEHGIDVNGRMRLAEILVKGGKVAGIKTLKVALPAGQKFSVGALKDVKGTEQVRGDVEAVIMAIGARGTIPAKPAKGVFYAGDIANGPTFVVTASASGKNAAMAVDAAPEGNLTITVK
;
A
#
# COMPACT_ATOMS: atom_id res chain seq x y z
N MET A 1 15.48 11.04 21.74
CA MET A 1 14.06 10.65 21.77
C MET A 1 13.89 9.53 22.78
N THR A 2 13.29 9.81 23.93
CA THR A 2 13.00 8.80 24.97
C THR A 2 11.82 7.96 24.50
N ILE A 3 12.09 6.73 24.08
CA ILE A 3 11.07 5.73 23.78
C ILE A 3 10.43 5.35 25.12
N SER A 4 9.13 5.65 25.31
CA SER A 4 8.43 5.26 26.53
C SER A 4 8.38 3.74 26.64
N ALA A 5 8.66 3.21 27.82
CA ALA A 5 8.78 1.79 28.14
C ALA A 5 7.51 0.93 27.84
N GLY A 6 6.39 1.52 27.41
CA GLY A 6 5.16 0.82 27.04
C GLY A 6 5.07 0.35 25.60
N ARG A 7 6.09 0.59 24.76
CA ARG A 7 6.11 0.20 23.33
C ARG A 7 6.95 -1.03 23.01
N MET A 8 7.33 -1.80 23.99
CA MET A 8 8.26 -2.93 23.81
C MET A 8 7.63 -4.23 23.28
N LEU A 9 6.38 -4.28 22.95
CA LEU A 9 5.76 -5.51 22.44
C LEU A 9 5.43 -5.38 20.94
N ASN A 10 6.32 -5.90 20.11
CA ASN A 10 6.13 -6.52 18.80
C ASN A 10 5.65 -5.70 17.59
N ASN A 11 5.26 -4.44 17.67
CA ASN A 11 4.77 -3.68 16.50
C ASN A 11 5.78 -2.67 15.92
N ASN A 12 6.99 -2.54 16.45
CA ASN A 12 8.01 -1.71 15.82
C ASN A 12 8.62 -2.47 14.62
N PRO A 13 8.45 -1.97 13.37
CA PRO A 13 9.06 -2.60 12.19
C PRO A 13 10.59 -2.47 12.16
N ILE A 14 11.17 -1.62 13.02
CA ILE A 14 12.62 -1.46 13.15
C ILE A 14 13.09 -2.31 14.34
N LEU A 15 13.93 -3.29 14.06
CA LEU A 15 14.48 -4.21 15.03
C LEU A 15 15.63 -3.56 15.82
N THR A 16 15.79 -3.96 17.06
CA THR A 16 17.03 -3.71 17.80
C THR A 16 18.18 -4.53 17.22
N ASP A 17 19.44 -4.21 17.56
CA ASP A 17 20.59 -4.96 17.06
C ASP A 17 20.54 -6.44 17.44
N ALA A 18 20.09 -6.75 18.65
CA ALA A 18 19.93 -8.13 19.09
C ALA A 18 18.83 -8.88 18.30
N GLN A 19 17.69 -8.23 18.08
CA GLN A 19 16.59 -8.79 17.28
C GLN A 19 17.00 -8.98 15.82
N LEU A 20 17.68 -7.99 15.22
CA LEU A 20 18.19 -8.10 13.86
C LEU A 20 19.13 -9.29 13.71
N ARG A 21 20.09 -9.44 14.64
CA ARG A 21 21.02 -10.56 14.64
C ARG A 21 20.29 -11.90 14.74
N ALA A 22 19.33 -12.01 15.66
CA ALA A 22 18.54 -13.23 15.84
C ALA A 22 17.76 -13.60 14.56
N GLU A 23 17.19 -12.60 13.85
CA GLU A 23 16.49 -12.85 12.58
C GLU A 23 17.45 -13.22 11.44
N ILE A 24 18.65 -12.63 11.38
CA ILE A 24 19.69 -12.98 10.42
C ILE A 24 20.17 -14.43 10.62
N GLU A 25 20.36 -14.85 11.85
CA GLU A 25 20.83 -16.19 12.22
C GLU A 25 19.84 -17.29 11.87
N LYS A 26 18.54 -16.99 11.79
CA LYS A 26 17.52 -17.96 11.31
C LYS A 26 17.63 -18.27 9.81
N CYS A 27 18.24 -17.39 9.01
CA CYS A 27 18.24 -17.55 7.57
C CYS A 27 19.13 -18.72 7.12
N GLU A 28 18.55 -19.70 6.41
CA GLU A 28 19.26 -20.87 5.90
C GLU A 28 20.01 -20.60 4.59
N PHE A 29 19.93 -19.40 4.04
CA PHE A 29 20.58 -19.03 2.77
C PHE A 29 20.29 -19.99 1.62
N CYS A 30 19.02 -20.43 1.51
CA CYS A 30 18.56 -21.40 0.52
C CYS A 30 19.06 -21.10 -0.90
N GLU A 31 19.51 -22.11 -1.64
CA GLU A 31 20.01 -21.96 -3.01
C GLU A 31 18.89 -21.52 -3.96
N GLU A 32 17.69 -22.11 -3.89
CA GLU A 32 16.54 -21.76 -4.72
C GLU A 32 15.88 -20.42 -4.37
N LYS A 33 16.22 -19.86 -3.19
CA LYS A 33 15.73 -18.55 -2.72
C LYS A 33 14.20 -18.36 -2.89
N PRO A 34 13.36 -19.21 -2.28
CA PRO A 34 11.90 -19.14 -2.46
C PRO A 34 11.32 -17.78 -2.02
N CYS A 35 11.97 -17.10 -1.09
CA CYS A 35 11.60 -15.75 -0.66
C CYS A 35 11.81 -14.68 -1.75
N ARG A 36 12.79 -14.84 -2.65
CA ARG A 36 13.00 -13.99 -3.82
C ARG A 36 11.90 -14.22 -4.85
N GLU A 37 11.61 -15.50 -5.17
CA GLU A 37 10.59 -15.84 -6.15
C GLU A 37 9.18 -15.38 -5.73
N ALA A 38 8.92 -15.34 -4.43
CA ALA A 38 7.67 -14.82 -3.89
C ALA A 38 7.60 -13.27 -3.83
N CYS A 39 8.71 -12.57 -4.08
CA CYS A 39 8.73 -11.12 -4.09
C CYS A 39 8.32 -10.56 -5.46
N PRO A 40 7.24 -9.77 -5.57
CA PRO A 40 6.84 -9.18 -6.86
C PRO A 40 7.95 -8.34 -7.54
N CYS A 41 8.81 -7.70 -6.75
CA CYS A 41 9.95 -6.93 -7.26
C CYS A 41 11.22 -7.76 -7.48
N HIS A 42 11.20 -9.07 -7.19
CA HIS A 42 12.37 -9.95 -7.20
C HIS A 42 13.52 -9.49 -6.30
N CYS A 43 13.20 -8.78 -5.21
CA CYS A 43 14.15 -8.53 -4.15
C CYS A 43 14.59 -9.88 -3.54
N SER A 44 15.88 -10.05 -3.28
CA SER A 44 16.40 -11.30 -2.73
C SER A 44 16.69 -11.19 -1.23
N PRO A 45 15.76 -11.64 -0.35
CA PRO A 45 15.98 -11.59 1.09
C PRO A 45 17.21 -12.36 1.53
N ALA A 46 17.47 -13.53 0.99
CA ALA A 46 18.65 -14.31 1.31
C ALA A 46 19.95 -13.53 1.04
N ASP A 47 20.01 -12.77 -0.07
CA ASP A 47 21.19 -12.03 -0.46
C ASP A 47 21.42 -10.78 0.43
N PHE A 48 20.38 -9.99 0.69
CA PHE A 48 20.57 -8.82 1.58
C PHE A 48 20.77 -9.21 3.05
N ILE A 49 20.22 -10.35 3.50
CA ILE A 49 20.48 -10.89 4.84
C ILE A 49 21.94 -11.39 4.93
N MET A 50 22.41 -12.11 3.89
CA MET A 50 23.81 -12.51 3.82
C MET A 50 24.75 -11.30 3.80
N ALA A 51 24.40 -10.27 3.02
CA ALA A 51 25.21 -9.06 2.91
C ALA A 51 25.42 -8.34 4.24
N VAL A 52 24.46 -8.44 5.18
CA VAL A 52 24.51 -7.73 6.47
C VAL A 52 24.97 -8.62 7.65
N LYS A 53 25.39 -9.84 7.37
CA LYS A 53 25.71 -10.87 8.40
C LYS A 53 26.77 -10.43 9.41
N LEU A 54 27.81 -9.69 8.98
CA LEU A 54 28.87 -9.21 9.87
C LEU A 54 28.52 -7.90 10.59
N GLY A 55 27.53 -7.17 10.12
CA GLY A 55 27.00 -5.96 10.77
C GLY A 55 27.89 -4.73 10.69
N THR A 56 28.85 -4.69 9.78
CA THR A 56 29.69 -3.50 9.55
C THR A 56 28.94 -2.42 8.73
N PRO A 57 29.37 -1.15 8.77
CA PRO A 57 28.76 -0.11 7.92
C PRO A 57 28.81 -0.46 6.43
N ALA A 58 29.89 -1.09 5.95
CA ALA A 58 29.99 -1.54 4.56
C ALA A 58 28.97 -2.63 4.21
N ASP A 59 28.64 -3.50 5.17
CA ASP A 59 27.63 -4.55 5.01
C ASP A 59 26.23 -3.95 4.89
N PHE A 60 25.90 -2.96 5.71
CA PHE A 60 24.63 -2.24 5.62
C PHE A 60 24.50 -1.49 4.28
N LYS A 61 25.60 -0.87 3.79
CA LYS A 61 25.62 -0.24 2.45
C LYS A 61 25.32 -1.25 1.36
N ARG A 62 25.99 -2.41 1.37
CA ARG A 62 25.80 -3.48 0.38
C ARG A 62 24.38 -4.05 0.43
N ALA A 63 23.89 -4.36 1.62
CA ALA A 63 22.53 -4.89 1.80
C ALA A 63 21.44 -3.89 1.35
N ALA A 64 21.61 -2.60 1.68
CA ALA A 64 20.73 -1.55 1.20
C ALA A 64 20.78 -1.40 -0.33
N ALA A 65 21.95 -1.54 -0.95
CA ALA A 65 22.09 -1.51 -2.39
C ALA A 65 21.35 -2.68 -3.08
N GLU A 66 21.48 -3.90 -2.53
CA GLU A 66 20.70 -5.06 -3.00
C GLU A 66 19.18 -4.80 -2.95
N ILE A 67 18.69 -4.27 -1.85
CA ILE A 67 17.27 -3.96 -1.69
C ILE A 67 16.84 -2.90 -2.70
N MET A 68 17.52 -1.73 -2.71
CA MET A 68 17.08 -0.54 -3.43
C MET A 68 17.26 -0.67 -4.95
N SER A 69 18.19 -1.52 -5.43
CA SER A 69 18.36 -1.80 -6.85
C SER A 69 17.14 -2.54 -7.45
N GLN A 70 16.51 -3.42 -6.66
CA GLN A 70 15.35 -4.20 -7.09
C GLN A 70 14.03 -3.53 -6.74
N ASN A 71 13.95 -2.91 -5.58
CA ASN A 71 12.77 -2.23 -5.08
C ASN A 71 13.12 -0.85 -4.53
N PRO A 72 12.89 0.23 -5.28
CA PRO A 72 13.25 1.58 -4.85
C PRO A 72 12.42 2.08 -3.65
N PHE A 73 11.38 1.33 -3.25
CA PHE A 73 10.60 1.54 -2.03
C PHE A 73 11.00 0.55 -0.92
N GLY A 74 12.29 0.25 -0.81
CA GLY A 74 12.79 -0.76 0.12
C GLY A 74 12.45 -0.50 1.58
N GLY A 75 12.55 0.74 2.04
CA GLY A 75 12.17 1.13 3.39
C GLY A 75 10.67 1.05 3.63
N ILE A 76 9.86 1.61 2.73
CA ILE A 76 8.39 1.56 2.79
C ILE A 76 7.92 0.10 2.80
N CYS A 77 8.41 -0.72 1.85
CA CYS A 77 8.04 -2.14 1.77
C CYS A 77 8.49 -2.91 3.02
N GLY A 78 9.66 -2.60 3.59
CA GLY A 78 10.07 -3.18 4.86
C GLY A 78 9.11 -2.90 6.00
N MET A 79 8.39 -1.77 5.97
CA MET A 79 7.41 -1.41 6.98
C MET A 79 6.01 -2.00 6.75
N VAL A 80 5.56 -2.10 5.48
CA VAL A 80 4.14 -2.38 5.17
C VAL A 80 3.91 -3.61 4.29
N CYS A 81 4.95 -4.35 3.87
CA CYS A 81 4.76 -5.58 3.13
C CYS A 81 4.01 -6.63 3.95
N PRO A 82 3.11 -7.40 3.31
CA PRO A 82 2.41 -8.48 4.00
C PRO A 82 3.34 -9.67 4.29
N ASP A 83 3.01 -10.38 5.36
CA ASP A 83 3.67 -11.62 5.79
C ASP A 83 3.38 -12.83 4.88
N THR A 84 2.54 -12.64 3.88
CA THR A 84 2.10 -13.68 2.93
C THR A 84 3.01 -13.84 1.71
N LEU A 85 3.90 -12.89 1.43
CA LEU A 85 4.83 -12.90 0.30
C LEU A 85 6.15 -13.63 0.67
N CYS A 86 7.27 -12.92 0.66
CA CYS A 86 8.59 -13.50 0.93
C CYS A 86 8.67 -14.23 2.29
N MET A 87 8.06 -13.67 3.34
CA MET A 87 7.95 -14.31 4.64
C MET A 87 7.07 -15.56 4.58
N GLY A 88 5.99 -15.52 3.79
CA GLY A 88 5.10 -16.66 3.56
C GLY A 88 5.77 -17.83 2.82
N ALA A 89 6.79 -17.57 2.00
CA ALA A 89 7.57 -18.55 1.27
C ALA A 89 8.84 -19.01 2.01
N CYS A 90 9.18 -18.39 3.14
CA CYS A 90 10.35 -18.77 3.93
C CYS A 90 10.25 -20.24 4.39
N VAL A 91 11.33 -21.00 4.24
CA VAL A 91 11.38 -22.43 4.63
C VAL A 91 11.10 -22.62 6.11
N HIS A 92 11.55 -21.69 6.95
CA HIS A 92 11.30 -21.70 8.40
C HIS A 92 9.81 -21.63 8.77
N LYS A 93 8.93 -21.17 7.89
CA LYS A 93 7.48 -21.21 8.11
C LYS A 93 6.95 -22.64 8.32
N LYS A 94 7.65 -23.64 7.76
CA LYS A 94 7.30 -25.06 7.87
C LYS A 94 8.03 -25.77 9.01
N MET A 95 9.06 -25.15 9.57
CA MET A 95 9.93 -25.73 10.60
C MET A 95 9.57 -25.20 11.99
N ASP A 96 9.52 -23.89 12.12
CA ASP A 96 9.28 -23.19 13.38
C ASP A 96 8.58 -21.84 13.14
N CYS A 97 9.34 -20.80 12.78
CA CYS A 97 8.85 -19.44 12.58
C CYS A 97 9.65 -18.77 11.47
N ALA A 98 8.95 -18.33 10.42
CA ALA A 98 9.56 -17.60 9.31
C ALA A 98 10.43 -16.43 9.78
N VAL A 99 11.55 -16.19 9.09
CA VAL A 99 12.34 -14.97 9.28
C VAL A 99 11.43 -13.76 9.06
N ASN A 100 11.46 -12.79 9.97
CA ASN A 100 10.72 -11.54 9.83
C ASN A 100 11.38 -10.63 8.77
N ILE A 101 11.32 -11.08 7.53
CA ILE A 101 12.00 -10.46 6.39
C ILE A 101 11.63 -8.98 6.23
N PRO A 102 10.36 -8.56 6.32
CA PRO A 102 10.00 -7.13 6.21
C PRO A 102 10.70 -6.28 7.28
N ALA A 103 10.70 -6.72 8.53
CA ALA A 103 11.36 -5.98 9.61
C ALA A 103 12.89 -5.94 9.47
N VAL A 104 13.50 -7.03 9.00
CA VAL A 104 14.94 -7.05 8.66
C VAL A 104 15.23 -6.03 7.57
N GLN A 105 14.44 -6.01 6.49
CA GLN A 105 14.59 -5.05 5.39
C GLN A 105 14.44 -3.61 5.87
N ALA A 106 13.38 -3.27 6.63
CA ALA A 106 13.18 -1.94 7.20
C ALA A 106 14.37 -1.50 8.06
N THR A 107 14.89 -2.42 8.89
CA THR A 107 16.02 -2.16 9.79
C THR A 107 17.31 -1.92 9.01
N ILE A 108 17.59 -2.69 7.97
CA ILE A 108 18.77 -2.49 7.09
C ILE A 108 18.73 -1.09 6.48
N ILE A 109 17.59 -0.68 5.91
CA ILE A 109 17.42 0.63 5.29
C ILE A 109 17.57 1.75 6.32
N ALA A 110 16.96 1.61 7.50
CA ALA A 110 17.08 2.59 8.57
C ALA A 110 18.53 2.74 9.05
N LYS A 111 19.22 1.62 9.30
CA LYS A 111 20.62 1.63 9.75
C LYS A 111 21.59 2.16 8.71
N ALA A 112 21.43 1.81 7.43
CA ALA A 112 22.26 2.35 6.37
C ALA A 112 22.19 3.89 6.30
N ARG A 113 20.99 4.46 6.56
CA ARG A 113 20.76 5.91 6.64
C ARG A 113 21.36 6.52 7.91
N GLU A 114 21.13 5.89 9.05
CA GLU A 114 21.67 6.34 10.34
C GLU A 114 23.20 6.40 10.34
N LEU A 115 23.84 5.38 9.76
CA LEU A 115 25.31 5.28 9.64
C LEU A 115 25.89 6.18 8.54
N GLY A 116 25.06 6.87 7.74
CA GLY A 116 25.52 7.72 6.64
C GLY A 116 26.13 6.95 5.46
N VAL A 117 25.81 5.66 5.33
CA VAL A 117 26.36 4.77 4.29
C VAL A 117 25.31 4.35 3.25
N PHE A 118 24.25 5.13 3.07
CA PHE A 118 23.21 4.79 2.12
C PHE A 118 23.78 4.72 0.69
N PRO A 119 23.38 3.73 -0.14
CA PRO A 119 23.97 3.54 -1.46
C PRO A 119 23.62 4.69 -2.41
N GLU A 120 24.56 5.02 -3.28
CA GLU A 120 24.34 5.90 -4.41
C GLU A 120 24.32 5.07 -5.70
N PHE A 121 23.50 5.46 -6.65
CA PHE A 121 23.38 4.82 -7.95
C PHE A 121 23.82 5.79 -9.04
N ALA A 122 24.53 5.27 -10.04
CA ALA A 122 24.97 6.08 -11.16
C ALA A 122 23.79 6.59 -11.99
N GLU A 123 23.83 7.85 -12.39
CA GLU A 123 22.88 8.41 -13.34
C GLU A 123 23.14 7.83 -14.75
N ALA A 124 22.05 7.45 -15.43
CA ALA A 124 22.16 7.00 -16.81
C ALA A 124 22.38 8.19 -17.77
N LYS A 125 23.08 7.93 -18.87
CA LYS A 125 23.20 8.91 -19.95
C LYS A 125 21.84 9.07 -20.66
N PRO A 126 21.42 10.32 -20.98
CA PRO A 126 20.18 10.55 -21.71
C PRO A 126 20.16 9.82 -23.07
N ASN A 127 19.06 9.16 -23.39
CA ASN A 127 18.85 8.47 -24.67
C ASN A 127 18.07 9.29 -25.69
N GLY A 128 17.71 10.56 -25.35
CA GLY A 128 16.95 11.47 -26.20
C GLY A 128 15.42 11.25 -26.23
N LYS A 129 14.92 10.21 -25.57
CA LYS A 129 13.48 9.88 -25.55
C LYS A 129 12.81 10.43 -24.28
N THR A 130 11.55 10.86 -24.39
CA THR A 130 10.76 11.36 -23.26
C THR A 130 9.47 10.57 -23.13
N VAL A 131 9.12 10.12 -21.92
CA VAL A 131 7.91 9.36 -21.62
C VAL A 131 7.12 10.10 -20.55
N ALA A 132 5.78 10.09 -20.66
CA ALA A 132 4.91 10.62 -19.62
C ALA A 132 4.44 9.52 -18.68
N VAL A 133 4.38 9.82 -17.38
CA VAL A 133 3.80 8.97 -16.34
C VAL A 133 2.69 9.75 -15.65
N VAL A 134 1.51 9.16 -15.50
CA VAL A 134 0.35 9.75 -14.84
C VAL A 134 0.12 9.06 -13.51
N GLY A 135 0.42 9.75 -12.42
CA GLY A 135 0.42 9.29 -11.04
C GLY A 135 1.83 9.14 -10.48
N ALA A 136 2.10 9.79 -9.34
CA ALA A 136 3.35 9.72 -8.58
C ALA A 136 3.22 8.80 -7.34
N GLY A 137 2.34 7.79 -7.40
CA GLY A 137 2.27 6.69 -6.44
C GLY A 137 3.36 5.64 -6.69
N PRO A 138 3.39 4.53 -5.93
CA PRO A 138 4.45 3.52 -6.02
C PRO A 138 4.69 2.99 -7.44
N ALA A 139 3.63 2.70 -8.19
CA ALA A 139 3.75 2.22 -9.56
C ALA A 139 4.38 3.28 -10.50
N GLY A 140 3.91 4.53 -10.42
CA GLY A 140 4.40 5.59 -11.29
C GLY A 140 5.84 5.98 -10.99
N VAL A 141 6.21 6.10 -9.70
CA VAL A 141 7.60 6.40 -9.30
C VAL A 141 8.53 5.26 -9.68
N ALA A 142 8.14 3.99 -9.45
CA ALA A 142 8.96 2.85 -9.86
C ALA A 142 9.14 2.77 -11.38
N ALA A 143 8.09 3.09 -12.15
CA ALA A 143 8.19 3.20 -13.61
C ALA A 143 9.14 4.33 -14.03
N ALA A 144 9.04 5.50 -13.39
CA ALA A 144 9.89 6.63 -13.69
C ALA A 144 11.38 6.34 -13.41
N VAL A 145 11.67 5.70 -12.26
CA VAL A 145 13.03 5.26 -11.90
C VAL A 145 13.55 4.27 -12.94
N ALA A 146 12.77 3.23 -13.27
CA ALA A 146 13.19 2.21 -14.23
C ALA A 146 13.47 2.78 -15.63
N LEU A 147 12.67 3.72 -16.12
CA LEU A 147 12.89 4.42 -17.38
C LEU A 147 14.10 5.36 -17.30
N ALA A 148 14.24 6.14 -16.24
CA ALA A 148 15.35 7.05 -16.06
C ALA A 148 16.69 6.32 -16.01
N GLN A 149 16.76 5.14 -15.38
CA GLN A 149 17.96 4.30 -15.39
C GLN A 149 18.31 3.72 -16.77
N LYS A 150 17.39 3.82 -17.74
CA LYS A 150 17.61 3.51 -19.17
C LYS A 150 17.85 4.77 -20.02
N GLY A 151 18.00 5.92 -19.39
CA GLY A 151 18.31 7.19 -20.05
C GLY A 151 17.08 7.96 -20.57
N TYR A 152 15.86 7.50 -20.32
CA TYR A 152 14.66 8.23 -20.70
C TYR A 152 14.47 9.46 -19.81
N LYS A 153 14.09 10.58 -20.43
CA LYS A 153 13.48 11.68 -19.69
C LYS A 153 12.03 11.30 -19.33
N VAL A 154 11.64 11.50 -18.09
CA VAL A 154 10.31 11.09 -17.59
C VAL A 154 9.61 12.28 -16.95
N ASP A 155 8.48 12.66 -17.53
CA ASP A 155 7.58 13.68 -16.98
C ASP A 155 6.50 12.99 -16.17
N VAL A 156 6.56 13.10 -14.83
CA VAL A 156 5.61 12.48 -13.90
C VAL A 156 4.55 13.50 -13.49
N TYR A 157 3.31 13.27 -13.87
CA TYR A 157 2.17 14.11 -13.53
C TYR A 157 1.41 13.52 -12.34
N ASP A 158 1.12 14.34 -11.33
CA ASP A 158 0.24 13.94 -10.23
C ASP A 158 -0.77 15.05 -9.91
N GLN A 159 -2.01 14.65 -9.59
CA GLN A 159 -3.06 15.59 -9.19
C GLN A 159 -2.83 16.18 -7.79
N ASN A 160 -2.12 15.46 -6.92
CA ASN A 160 -1.79 15.89 -5.58
C ASN A 160 -0.48 16.71 -5.59
N GLU A 161 -0.30 17.53 -4.57
CA GLU A 161 0.91 18.33 -4.38
C GLU A 161 2.12 17.50 -3.92
N LYS A 162 1.87 16.37 -3.25
CA LYS A 162 2.92 15.48 -2.74
C LYS A 162 2.90 14.15 -3.49
N PRO A 163 4.08 13.63 -3.91
CA PRO A 163 4.20 12.28 -4.44
C PRO A 163 3.96 11.23 -3.35
N GLY A 164 3.86 9.96 -3.74
CA GLY A 164 3.68 8.81 -2.84
C GLY A 164 2.31 8.16 -2.93
N GLY A 165 1.33 8.82 -3.56
CA GLY A 165 0.00 8.25 -3.78
C GLY A 165 -0.66 7.78 -2.49
N ALA A 166 -1.22 6.56 -2.50
CA ALA A 166 -1.90 5.97 -1.34
C ALA A 166 -0.98 5.73 -0.12
N CYS A 167 0.35 5.69 -0.29
CA CYS A 167 1.27 5.61 0.85
C CYS A 167 1.15 6.81 1.78
N GLN A 168 0.72 7.98 1.27
CA GLN A 168 0.47 9.17 2.10
C GLN A 168 -0.72 8.99 3.06
N LEU A 169 -1.60 8.01 2.81
CA LEU A 169 -2.80 7.74 3.61
C LEU A 169 -2.54 6.69 4.70
N ILE A 170 -1.43 5.95 4.63
CA ILE A 170 -1.08 4.94 5.62
C ILE A 170 -0.78 5.64 6.95
N PRO A 171 -1.44 5.24 8.06
CA PRO A 171 -1.21 5.84 9.37
C PRO A 171 0.25 5.73 9.83
N GLU A 172 0.73 6.76 10.54
CA GLU A 172 2.15 6.88 10.91
C GLU A 172 2.67 5.75 11.80
N HIS A 173 1.80 5.08 12.57
CA HIS A 173 2.19 3.92 13.38
C HIS A 173 2.58 2.71 12.51
N ARG A 174 2.09 2.62 11.27
CA ARG A 174 2.42 1.58 10.29
C ARG A 174 3.52 2.00 9.33
N LEU A 175 3.48 3.25 8.85
CA LEU A 175 4.48 3.80 7.93
C LEU A 175 4.96 5.16 8.45
N TYR A 176 6.19 5.21 8.95
CA TYR A 176 6.80 6.45 9.42
C TYR A 176 6.94 7.43 8.27
N LYS A 177 6.49 8.67 8.47
CA LYS A 177 6.57 9.74 7.45
C LYS A 177 7.99 9.95 6.96
N GLU A 178 8.96 9.91 7.88
CA GLU A 178 10.37 10.04 7.54
C GLU A 178 10.83 8.94 6.57
N MET A 179 10.38 7.68 6.78
CA MET A 179 10.71 6.57 5.89
C MET A 179 10.11 6.79 4.49
N LEU A 180 8.85 7.22 4.44
CA LEU A 180 8.17 7.55 3.17
C LEU A 180 8.89 8.68 2.42
N GLU A 181 9.20 9.76 3.10
CA GLU A 181 9.86 10.92 2.50
C GLU A 181 11.26 10.59 1.99
N LYS A 182 12.07 9.86 2.78
CA LYS A 182 13.42 9.45 2.40
C LYS A 182 13.43 8.47 1.21
N ASP A 183 12.50 7.51 1.17
CA ASP A 183 12.40 6.60 0.02
C ASP A 183 11.99 7.36 -1.24
N LEU A 184 10.99 8.25 -1.16
CA LEU A 184 10.57 9.07 -2.30
C LEU A 184 11.69 9.98 -2.79
N GLN A 185 12.39 10.65 -1.87
CA GLN A 185 13.53 11.50 -2.21
C GLN A 185 14.64 10.69 -2.91
N PHE A 186 14.92 9.50 -2.40
CA PHE A 186 15.89 8.61 -3.01
C PHE A 186 15.44 8.17 -4.42
N CYS A 187 14.19 7.74 -4.59
CA CYS A 187 13.65 7.35 -5.89
C CYS A 187 13.78 8.46 -6.93
N LEU A 188 13.42 9.68 -6.56
CA LEU A 188 13.51 10.83 -7.45
C LEU A 188 14.97 11.18 -7.73
N GLY A 189 15.85 11.05 -6.74
CA GLY A 189 17.30 11.25 -6.87
C GLY A 189 17.97 10.23 -7.80
N MET A 190 17.54 8.97 -7.79
CA MET A 190 18.04 7.94 -8.71
C MET A 190 17.85 8.29 -10.20
N GLY A 191 16.83 9.05 -10.53
CA GLY A 191 16.59 9.54 -11.89
C GLY A 191 17.34 10.84 -12.20
N GLY A 192 17.92 11.49 -11.19
CA GLY A 192 18.64 12.74 -11.35
C GLY A 192 17.83 13.79 -12.11
N LYS A 193 18.44 14.40 -13.13
CA LYS A 193 17.76 15.40 -14.00
C LYS A 193 16.76 14.80 -14.99
N LEU A 194 16.71 13.46 -15.11
CA LEU A 194 15.84 12.77 -16.07
C LEU A 194 14.41 12.69 -15.59
N ILE A 195 14.14 12.70 -14.28
CA ILE A 195 12.77 12.69 -13.74
C ILE A 195 12.31 14.11 -13.43
N GLN A 196 11.23 14.54 -14.06
CA GLN A 196 10.56 15.81 -13.79
C GLN A 196 9.20 15.56 -13.15
N LEU A 197 9.07 15.89 -11.86
CA LEU A 197 7.81 15.78 -11.13
C LEU A 197 6.96 17.04 -11.37
N LYS A 198 5.73 16.84 -11.83
CA LYS A 198 4.73 17.87 -12.16
C LYS A 198 3.49 17.66 -11.29
N THR A 199 3.57 18.07 -10.03
CA THR A 199 2.48 17.96 -9.04
C THR A 199 1.37 18.99 -9.27
N GLY A 200 0.20 18.80 -8.64
CA GLY A 200 -0.98 19.64 -8.82
C GLY A 200 -1.56 19.60 -10.25
N LYS A 201 -1.18 18.60 -11.06
CA LYS A 201 -1.56 18.49 -12.48
C LYS A 201 -2.41 17.25 -12.71
N LYS A 202 -3.73 17.41 -12.72
CA LYS A 202 -4.68 16.35 -13.04
C LYS A 202 -4.71 16.06 -14.53
N ILE A 203 -4.44 14.83 -14.93
CA ILE A 203 -4.56 14.33 -16.30
C ILE A 203 -5.83 13.45 -16.35
N ALA A 204 -6.87 13.96 -17.00
CA ALA A 204 -8.13 13.23 -17.16
C ALA A 204 -8.11 12.29 -18.38
N ASP A 205 -7.42 12.69 -19.45
CA ASP A 205 -7.28 11.92 -20.69
C ASP A 205 -5.79 11.68 -21.00
N PRO A 206 -5.27 10.45 -20.74
CA PRO A 206 -3.88 10.11 -21.06
C PRO A 206 -3.55 10.21 -22.55
N GLN A 207 -4.53 9.99 -23.45
CA GLN A 207 -4.32 10.08 -24.89
C GLN A 207 -3.99 11.51 -25.35
N ALA A 208 -4.43 12.52 -24.58
CA ALA A 208 -4.06 13.90 -24.84
C ALA A 208 -2.55 14.16 -24.71
N LEU A 209 -1.83 13.35 -23.90
CA LEU A 209 -0.38 13.43 -23.80
C LEU A 209 0.32 12.87 -25.05
N LEU A 210 -0.21 11.78 -25.65
CA LEU A 210 0.30 11.29 -26.93
C LEU A 210 0.20 12.36 -28.02
N LYS A 211 -0.92 13.09 -28.06
CA LYS A 211 -1.11 14.21 -29.00
C LYS A 211 -0.15 15.38 -28.76
N LYS A 212 0.43 15.49 -27.56
CA LYS A 212 1.48 16.46 -27.20
C LYS A 212 2.89 16.01 -27.55
N GLY A 213 3.04 14.87 -28.22
CA GLY A 213 4.31 14.36 -28.71
C GLY A 213 5.02 13.36 -27.81
N TYR A 214 4.37 12.89 -26.71
CA TYR A 214 4.94 11.76 -25.96
C TYR A 214 4.75 10.47 -26.75
N PRO A 215 5.80 9.67 -27.00
CA PRO A 215 5.69 8.41 -27.74
C PRO A 215 4.97 7.34 -26.93
N ALA A 216 5.02 7.45 -25.59
CA ALA A 216 4.33 6.54 -24.68
C ALA A 216 3.86 7.26 -23.41
N VAL A 217 2.79 6.74 -22.82
CA VAL A 217 2.21 7.22 -21.55
C VAL A 217 1.96 6.02 -20.64
N ILE A 218 2.53 6.04 -19.44
CA ILE A 218 2.22 5.06 -18.38
C ILE A 218 1.18 5.67 -17.44
N VAL A 219 0.02 5.01 -17.31
CA VAL A 219 -1.07 5.42 -16.43
C VAL A 219 -0.98 4.61 -15.14
N ALA A 220 -0.53 5.25 -14.08
CA ALA A 220 -0.35 4.70 -12.74
C ALA A 220 -1.15 5.50 -11.70
N ALA A 221 -2.35 5.94 -12.09
CA ALA A 221 -3.17 6.88 -11.32
C ALA A 221 -3.82 6.29 -10.06
N GLY A 222 -3.72 4.96 -9.84
CA GLY A 222 -4.29 4.29 -8.67
C GLY A 222 -5.82 4.34 -8.61
N LEU A 223 -6.37 4.15 -7.39
CA LEU A 223 -7.80 4.11 -7.12
C LEU A 223 -8.14 5.20 -6.10
N TRP A 224 -8.78 6.29 -6.54
CA TRP A 224 -9.03 7.45 -5.69
C TRP A 224 -10.51 7.75 -5.43
N GLN A 225 -11.43 7.08 -6.13
CA GLN A 225 -12.86 7.30 -5.95
C GLN A 225 -13.41 6.26 -4.96
N PRO A 226 -13.77 6.64 -3.73
CA PRO A 226 -14.35 5.72 -2.76
C PRO A 226 -15.62 5.05 -3.29
N ILE A 227 -15.78 3.77 -3.01
CA ILE A 227 -17.04 3.06 -3.24
C ILE A 227 -17.95 3.33 -2.06
N ILE A 228 -19.13 3.88 -2.34
CA ILE A 228 -20.19 4.11 -1.35
C ILE A 228 -21.33 3.12 -1.63
N LEU A 229 -21.75 2.38 -0.61
CA LEU A 229 -22.89 1.47 -0.71
C LEU A 229 -24.18 2.22 -1.06
N ASP A 230 -24.99 1.61 -1.91
CA ASP A 230 -26.31 2.14 -2.24
C ASP A 230 -27.34 1.73 -1.16
N VAL A 231 -27.31 2.47 -0.07
CA VAL A 231 -28.21 2.28 1.08
C VAL A 231 -28.90 3.61 1.42
N PRO A 232 -30.06 3.58 2.09
CA PRO A 232 -30.71 4.81 2.56
C PRO A 232 -29.76 5.71 3.34
N HIS A 233 -29.78 7.00 3.04
CA HIS A 233 -28.96 8.06 3.64
C HIS A 233 -27.44 7.89 3.44
N LYS A 234 -27.02 7.23 2.34
CA LYS A 234 -25.60 7.05 1.98
C LYS A 234 -24.80 8.36 1.89
N ASP A 235 -25.49 9.48 1.62
CA ASP A 235 -24.93 10.84 1.59
C ASP A 235 -24.36 11.31 2.95
N LYS A 236 -24.71 10.64 4.03
CA LYS A 236 -24.20 10.90 5.38
C LYS A 236 -22.94 10.10 5.72
N ALA A 237 -22.56 9.16 4.87
CA ALA A 237 -21.31 8.42 5.05
C ALA A 237 -20.09 9.22 4.61
N ILE A 238 -19.00 9.02 5.32
CA ILE A 238 -17.68 9.58 4.99
C ILE A 238 -16.95 8.53 4.15
N GLY A 239 -16.41 8.90 2.99
CA GLY A 239 -15.56 8.01 2.21
C GLY A 239 -14.23 7.73 2.92
N GLY A 240 -13.79 6.47 2.95
CA GLY A 240 -12.58 6.08 3.71
C GLY A 240 -11.31 6.82 3.24
N ILE A 241 -11.13 6.98 1.93
CA ILE A 241 -10.00 7.73 1.37
C ILE A 241 -10.07 9.20 1.77
N ASP A 242 -11.25 9.82 1.68
CA ASP A 242 -11.43 11.23 2.05
C ASP A 242 -11.19 11.45 3.54
N PHE A 243 -11.62 10.47 4.36
CA PHE A 243 -11.36 10.46 5.80
C PHE A 243 -9.86 10.40 6.10
N LEU A 244 -9.11 9.46 5.50
CA LEU A 244 -7.68 9.27 5.76
C LEU A 244 -6.83 10.48 5.33
N GLN A 245 -7.30 11.28 4.38
CA GLN A 245 -6.61 12.53 4.03
C GLN A 245 -6.62 13.56 5.17
N LYS A 246 -7.70 13.65 5.94
CA LYS A 246 -7.89 14.66 7.00
C LYS A 246 -8.68 14.11 8.19
N PRO A 247 -8.20 13.10 8.93
CA PRO A 247 -9.00 12.42 9.98
C PRO A 247 -9.56 13.34 11.04
N LYS A 248 -8.78 14.36 11.45
CA LYS A 248 -9.20 15.35 12.47
C LYS A 248 -10.27 16.31 11.97
N GLY A 249 -10.46 16.47 10.65
CA GLY A 249 -11.41 17.41 10.05
C GLY A 249 -12.87 17.01 10.21
N TYR A 250 -13.17 15.76 10.59
CA TYR A 250 -14.52 15.24 10.69
C TYR A 250 -15.15 15.30 12.09
N GLY A 251 -14.43 15.85 13.07
CA GLY A 251 -14.97 16.08 14.42
C GLY A 251 -15.47 14.82 15.11
N LEU A 252 -14.68 13.73 15.08
CA LEU A 252 -15.04 12.43 15.65
C LEU A 252 -14.79 12.31 17.16
N LYS A 253 -14.21 13.34 17.79
CA LYS A 253 -13.91 13.31 19.23
C LYS A 253 -15.17 13.01 20.05
N GLY A 254 -15.09 11.99 20.89
CA GLY A 254 -16.18 11.56 21.79
C GLY A 254 -17.30 10.76 21.10
N LYS A 255 -17.29 10.62 19.77
CA LYS A 255 -18.34 9.91 19.02
C LYS A 255 -18.12 8.41 18.97
N LYS A 256 -19.21 7.68 18.81
CA LYS A 256 -19.22 6.27 18.43
C LYS A 256 -19.24 6.15 16.91
N VAL A 257 -18.26 5.49 16.34
CA VAL A 257 -18.02 5.42 14.89
C VAL A 257 -18.17 3.99 14.39
N ALA A 258 -18.93 3.81 13.30
CA ALA A 258 -18.95 2.56 12.56
C ALA A 258 -18.10 2.69 11.29
N VAL A 259 -17.15 1.78 11.10
CA VAL A 259 -16.35 1.65 9.88
C VAL A 259 -16.86 0.45 9.09
N ILE A 260 -17.31 0.68 7.88
CA ILE A 260 -17.86 -0.36 7.01
C ILE A 260 -16.75 -0.89 6.11
N GLY A 261 -16.39 -2.15 6.28
CA GLY A 261 -15.35 -2.85 5.53
C GLY A 261 -14.45 -3.71 6.41
N GLY A 262 -13.75 -4.69 5.81
CA GLY A 262 -12.90 -5.66 6.50
C GLY A 262 -11.43 -5.67 6.01
N GLY A 263 -11.05 -4.80 5.07
CA GLY A 263 -9.69 -4.71 4.52
C GLY A 263 -8.77 -3.72 5.26
N ALA A 264 -7.52 -3.66 4.85
CA ALA A 264 -6.49 -2.80 5.45
C ALA A 264 -6.88 -1.31 5.50
N THR A 265 -7.52 -0.79 4.44
CA THR A 265 -8.01 0.60 4.44
C THR A 265 -9.08 0.83 5.50
N ALA A 266 -9.96 -0.15 5.74
CA ALA A 266 -10.98 -0.05 6.80
C ALA A 266 -10.33 -0.06 8.18
N LEU A 267 -9.32 -0.90 8.40
CA LEU A 267 -8.52 -0.88 9.62
C LEU A 267 -7.81 0.46 9.80
N ASP A 268 -7.17 0.99 8.76
CA ASP A 268 -6.50 2.30 8.81
C ASP A 268 -7.49 3.42 9.19
N CYS A 269 -8.72 3.38 8.64
CA CYS A 269 -9.79 4.29 9.02
C CYS A 269 -10.20 4.11 10.50
N ALA A 270 -10.31 2.87 10.97
CA ALA A 270 -10.71 2.59 12.34
C ALA A 270 -9.65 3.09 13.33
N VAL A 271 -8.38 2.80 13.10
CA VAL A 271 -7.27 3.31 13.93
C VAL A 271 -7.20 4.84 13.87
N ALA A 272 -7.29 5.44 12.67
CA ALA A 272 -7.28 6.89 12.52
C ALA A 272 -8.45 7.57 13.26
N ALA A 273 -9.63 6.94 13.28
CA ALA A 273 -10.78 7.44 14.04
C ALA A 273 -10.53 7.38 15.56
N LYS A 274 -9.94 6.30 16.07
CA LYS A 274 -9.52 6.20 17.49
C LYS A 274 -8.51 7.28 17.84
N LEU A 275 -7.50 7.47 17.00
CA LEU A 275 -6.47 8.50 17.20
C LEU A 275 -7.03 9.93 17.07
N ALA A 276 -8.12 10.12 16.31
CA ALA A 276 -8.86 11.39 16.25
C ALA A 276 -9.77 11.63 17.46
N GLY A 277 -9.77 10.70 18.43
CA GLY A 277 -10.48 10.82 19.69
C GLY A 277 -11.89 10.24 19.71
N ALA A 278 -12.25 9.35 18.78
CA ALA A 278 -13.51 8.61 18.82
C ALA A 278 -13.64 7.83 20.14
N LYS A 279 -14.82 7.84 20.75
CA LYS A 279 -15.13 7.13 22.00
C LYS A 279 -15.03 5.62 21.81
N SER A 280 -15.66 5.10 20.77
CA SER A 280 -15.53 3.72 20.32
C SER A 280 -15.54 3.64 18.80
N VAL A 281 -14.91 2.60 18.27
CA VAL A 281 -14.91 2.31 16.84
C VAL A 281 -15.23 0.84 16.64
N ASP A 282 -16.26 0.58 15.83
CA ASP A 282 -16.66 -0.75 15.45
C ASP A 282 -16.51 -0.94 13.95
N MET A 283 -15.84 -1.99 13.53
CA MET A 283 -15.82 -2.41 12.13
C MET A 283 -17.01 -3.33 11.86
N VAL A 284 -17.75 -3.03 10.80
CA VAL A 284 -18.85 -3.86 10.27
C VAL A 284 -18.35 -4.49 8.98
N ALA A 285 -18.11 -5.79 8.98
CA ALA A 285 -17.45 -6.49 7.90
C ALA A 285 -18.25 -7.70 7.42
N LEU A 286 -18.12 -8.00 6.13
CA LEU A 286 -18.68 -9.21 5.52
C LEU A 286 -17.86 -10.45 5.89
N GLU A 287 -16.59 -10.27 6.21
CA GLU A 287 -15.65 -11.29 6.67
C GLU A 287 -15.80 -11.53 8.17
N ASN A 288 -15.51 -12.73 8.64
CA ASN A 288 -15.08 -12.95 10.02
C ASN A 288 -13.64 -12.49 10.20
N VAL A 289 -13.20 -12.20 11.44
CA VAL A 289 -11.83 -11.73 11.72
C VAL A 289 -10.75 -12.62 11.10
N GLY A 290 -10.95 -13.95 11.11
CA GLY A 290 -10.03 -14.92 10.52
C GLY A 290 -9.92 -14.81 8.99
N GLU A 291 -10.98 -14.38 8.33
CA GLU A 291 -11.09 -14.27 6.86
C GLU A 291 -10.73 -12.90 6.33
N MET A 292 -10.63 -11.89 7.21
CA MET A 292 -10.22 -10.55 6.79
C MET A 292 -8.86 -10.60 6.07
N PRO A 293 -8.72 -9.90 4.95
CA PRO A 293 -7.46 -9.84 4.20
C PRO A 293 -6.46 -8.91 4.91
N LEU A 294 -6.23 -9.18 6.19
CA LEU A 294 -5.32 -8.45 7.07
C LEU A 294 -4.12 -9.35 7.41
N THR A 295 -2.95 -8.76 7.43
CA THR A 295 -1.73 -9.39 7.96
C THR A 295 -1.86 -9.69 9.45
N ALA A 296 -0.99 -10.54 9.99
CA ALA A 296 -0.97 -10.82 11.43
C ALA A 296 -0.78 -9.54 12.24
N ARG A 297 0.11 -8.65 11.78
CA ARG A 297 0.36 -7.34 12.41
C ARG A 297 -0.88 -6.45 12.38
N GLU A 298 -1.57 -6.37 11.26
CA GLU A 298 -2.80 -5.59 11.12
C GLU A 298 -3.94 -6.13 12.00
N LYS A 299 -4.02 -7.45 12.20
CA LYS A 299 -4.98 -8.04 13.15
C LYS A 299 -4.63 -7.69 14.60
N GLN A 300 -3.34 -7.55 14.92
CA GLN A 300 -2.90 -7.10 16.24
C GLN A 300 -3.30 -5.65 16.51
N ASP A 301 -3.25 -4.76 15.49
CA ASP A 301 -3.69 -3.36 15.61
C ASP A 301 -5.17 -3.25 16.05
N LEU A 302 -6.04 -4.20 15.67
CA LEU A 302 -7.44 -4.25 16.15
C LEU A 302 -7.49 -4.33 17.68
N VAL A 303 -6.67 -5.22 18.25
CA VAL A 303 -6.64 -5.46 19.70
C VAL A 303 -5.98 -4.29 20.42
N GLU A 304 -4.84 -3.81 19.95
CA GLU A 304 -4.07 -2.73 20.57
C GLU A 304 -4.85 -1.40 20.63
N HIS A 305 -5.67 -1.14 19.60
CA HIS A 305 -6.48 0.08 19.55
C HIS A 305 -7.90 -0.11 20.10
N GLY A 306 -8.26 -1.30 20.59
CA GLY A 306 -9.60 -1.60 21.11
C GLY A 306 -10.68 -1.34 20.06
N ILE A 307 -10.50 -1.95 18.87
CA ILE A 307 -11.43 -1.88 17.76
C ILE A 307 -12.25 -3.17 17.75
N ASP A 308 -13.56 -3.03 17.91
CA ASP A 308 -14.49 -4.17 17.85
C ASP A 308 -14.80 -4.53 16.39
N VAL A 309 -14.95 -5.84 16.12
CA VAL A 309 -15.28 -6.33 14.78
C VAL A 309 -16.59 -7.10 14.81
N ASN A 310 -17.56 -6.55 14.10
CA ASN A 310 -18.85 -7.19 13.83
C ASN A 310 -18.78 -7.91 12.46
N GLY A 311 -18.28 -9.14 12.47
CA GLY A 311 -18.14 -9.97 11.27
C GLY A 311 -19.46 -10.57 10.80
N ARG A 312 -19.54 -10.99 9.54
CA ARG A 312 -20.75 -11.51 8.90
C ARG A 312 -21.94 -10.54 9.00
N MET A 313 -21.65 -9.26 8.96
CA MET A 313 -22.67 -8.21 9.02
C MET A 313 -22.60 -7.31 7.78
N ARG A 314 -23.76 -6.92 7.28
CA ARG A 314 -23.91 -5.96 6.18
C ARG A 314 -24.63 -4.72 6.66
N LEU A 315 -24.15 -3.53 6.27
CA LEU A 315 -24.89 -2.30 6.45
C LEU A 315 -26.13 -2.31 5.55
N ALA A 316 -27.30 -2.09 6.11
CA ALA A 316 -28.57 -2.01 5.40
C ALA A 316 -29.09 -0.58 5.27
N GLU A 317 -28.83 0.27 6.27
CA GLU A 317 -29.33 1.65 6.31
C GLU A 317 -28.48 2.49 7.28
N ILE A 318 -28.33 3.78 6.97
CA ILE A 318 -27.83 4.79 7.91
C ILE A 318 -29.05 5.52 8.47
N LEU A 319 -29.25 5.47 9.78
CA LEU A 319 -30.36 6.16 10.43
C LEU A 319 -30.02 7.63 10.67
N VAL A 320 -30.96 8.51 10.36
CA VAL A 320 -30.78 9.96 10.45
C VAL A 320 -31.85 10.59 11.32
N LYS A 321 -31.43 11.50 12.22
CA LYS A 321 -32.34 12.34 13.02
C LYS A 321 -31.80 13.77 13.02
N GLY A 322 -32.66 14.71 12.68
CA GLY A 322 -32.24 16.13 12.59
C GLY A 322 -31.09 16.41 11.60
N GLY A 323 -31.03 15.64 10.48
CA GLY A 323 -29.99 15.78 9.47
C GLY A 323 -28.63 15.19 9.83
N LYS A 324 -28.49 14.57 11.01
CA LYS A 324 -27.26 13.94 11.51
C LYS A 324 -27.42 12.42 11.60
N VAL A 325 -26.32 11.68 11.51
CA VAL A 325 -26.30 10.24 11.79
C VAL A 325 -26.75 10.01 13.23
N ALA A 326 -27.73 9.11 13.40
CA ALA A 326 -28.32 8.73 14.68
C ALA A 326 -28.37 7.21 14.85
N GLY A 327 -27.63 6.47 14.05
CA GLY A 327 -27.52 5.04 14.13
C GLY A 327 -27.28 4.38 12.79
N ILE A 328 -27.19 3.07 12.83
CA ILE A 328 -27.13 2.20 11.65
C ILE A 328 -28.08 1.02 11.82
N LYS A 329 -28.58 0.51 10.71
CA LYS A 329 -29.26 -0.78 10.62
C LYS A 329 -28.36 -1.75 9.86
N THR A 330 -28.13 -2.91 10.45
CA THR A 330 -27.33 -3.98 9.87
C THR A 330 -28.14 -5.25 9.79
N LEU A 331 -27.70 -6.20 8.97
CA LEU A 331 -28.28 -7.55 8.92
C LEU A 331 -27.15 -8.58 8.80
N LYS A 332 -27.40 -9.79 9.26
CA LYS A 332 -26.47 -10.91 9.13
C LYS A 332 -26.37 -11.39 7.68
N VAL A 333 -25.16 -11.80 7.29
CA VAL A 333 -24.91 -12.49 6.04
C VAL A 333 -24.33 -13.87 6.32
N ALA A 334 -24.71 -14.85 5.51
CA ALA A 334 -24.22 -16.22 5.61
C ALA A 334 -23.42 -16.59 4.36
N LEU A 335 -22.31 -17.29 4.57
CA LEU A 335 -21.58 -17.96 3.51
C LEU A 335 -22.12 -19.41 3.43
N PRO A 336 -22.66 -19.85 2.28
CA PRO A 336 -23.13 -21.21 2.13
C PRO A 336 -22.02 -22.24 2.41
N ALA A 337 -22.41 -23.36 3.02
CA ALA A 337 -21.46 -24.43 3.37
C ALA A 337 -20.67 -24.88 2.16
N GLY A 338 -19.35 -25.11 2.34
CA GLY A 338 -18.42 -25.56 1.30
C GLY A 338 -17.99 -24.47 0.29
N GLN A 339 -18.51 -23.26 0.36
CA GLN A 339 -18.07 -22.17 -0.52
C GLN A 339 -16.88 -21.40 0.07
N LYS A 340 -15.95 -21.01 -0.81
CA LYS A 340 -14.91 -20.05 -0.45
C LYS A 340 -15.51 -18.66 -0.31
N PHE A 341 -14.99 -17.88 0.64
CA PHE A 341 -15.42 -16.50 0.84
C PHE A 341 -15.24 -15.67 -0.45
N SER A 342 -16.33 -15.05 -0.86
CA SER A 342 -16.38 -13.94 -1.81
C SER A 342 -17.61 -13.11 -1.50
N VAL A 343 -17.57 -11.81 -1.80
CA VAL A 343 -18.69 -10.89 -1.56
C VAL A 343 -19.97 -11.37 -2.26
N GLY A 344 -19.84 -11.89 -3.48
CA GLY A 344 -20.96 -12.40 -4.28
C GLY A 344 -21.56 -13.72 -3.79
N ALA A 345 -20.81 -14.50 -2.99
CA ALA A 345 -21.30 -15.77 -2.43
C ALA A 345 -22.16 -15.56 -1.18
N LEU A 346 -22.08 -14.41 -0.53
CA LEU A 346 -22.82 -14.14 0.71
C LEU A 346 -24.31 -13.91 0.44
N LYS A 347 -25.13 -14.50 1.30
CA LYS A 347 -26.59 -14.36 1.27
C LYS A 347 -27.07 -13.66 2.53
N ASP A 348 -28.02 -12.74 2.37
CA ASP A 348 -28.66 -12.06 3.49
C ASP A 348 -29.54 -13.03 4.27
N VAL A 349 -29.44 -12.99 5.59
CA VAL A 349 -30.24 -13.78 6.50
C VAL A 349 -31.44 -12.95 6.95
N LYS A 350 -32.63 -13.22 6.39
CA LYS A 350 -33.86 -12.48 6.70
C LYS A 350 -34.22 -12.58 8.18
N GLY A 351 -34.79 -11.52 8.75
CA GLY A 351 -35.21 -11.45 10.14
C GLY A 351 -34.08 -11.31 11.16
N THR A 352 -32.88 -10.94 10.68
CA THR A 352 -31.70 -10.72 11.54
C THR A 352 -31.29 -9.26 11.61
N GLU A 353 -32.17 -8.37 11.20
CA GLU A 353 -31.94 -6.93 11.23
C GLU A 353 -31.67 -6.45 12.66
N GLN A 354 -30.62 -5.67 12.82
CA GLN A 354 -30.23 -5.08 14.09
C GLN A 354 -30.10 -3.57 13.93
N VAL A 355 -30.67 -2.84 14.89
CA VAL A 355 -30.59 -1.40 14.95
C VAL A 355 -29.60 -1.01 16.05
N ARG A 356 -28.61 -0.20 15.68
CA ARG A 356 -27.65 0.42 16.60
C ARG A 356 -27.88 1.93 16.60
N GLY A 357 -28.71 2.40 17.52
CA GLY A 357 -29.06 3.82 17.67
C GLY A 357 -28.01 4.66 18.38
N ASP A 358 -26.85 4.10 18.66
CA ASP A 358 -25.74 4.74 19.35
C ASP A 358 -24.61 5.20 18.41
N VAL A 359 -24.65 4.84 17.14
CA VAL A 359 -23.64 5.24 16.13
C VAL A 359 -23.88 6.67 15.68
N GLU A 360 -22.85 7.50 15.72
CA GLU A 360 -22.93 8.93 15.43
C GLU A 360 -22.14 9.35 14.17
N ALA A 361 -21.33 8.43 13.62
CA ALA A 361 -20.63 8.62 12.34
C ALA A 361 -20.41 7.29 11.64
N VAL A 362 -20.46 7.32 10.31
CA VAL A 362 -20.23 6.15 9.46
C VAL A 362 -19.13 6.46 8.46
N ILE A 363 -18.10 5.60 8.42
CA ILE A 363 -17.01 5.68 7.44
C ILE A 363 -17.14 4.45 6.52
N MET A 364 -17.25 4.66 5.20
CA MET A 364 -17.29 3.58 4.22
C MET A 364 -15.91 3.35 3.62
N ALA A 365 -15.31 2.20 3.90
CA ALA A 365 -13.99 1.78 3.47
C ALA A 365 -14.03 0.39 2.80
N ILE A 366 -14.94 0.25 1.82
CA ILE A 366 -15.23 -1.00 1.10
C ILE A 366 -14.52 -1.11 -0.25
N GLY A 367 -13.51 -0.28 -0.46
CA GLY A 367 -12.73 -0.21 -1.67
C GLY A 367 -12.85 1.12 -2.41
N ALA A 368 -12.16 1.23 -3.53
CA ALA A 368 -12.16 2.41 -4.38
C ALA A 368 -12.08 2.01 -5.86
N ARG A 369 -12.40 2.98 -6.73
CA ARG A 369 -12.32 2.86 -8.19
C ARG A 369 -11.32 3.85 -8.76
N GLY A 370 -10.81 3.54 -9.96
CA GLY A 370 -10.02 4.48 -10.73
C GLY A 370 -10.85 5.64 -11.26
N THR A 371 -10.24 6.81 -11.35
CA THR A 371 -10.87 8.01 -11.94
C THR A 371 -10.64 8.12 -13.44
N ILE A 372 -9.69 7.35 -13.97
CA ILE A 372 -9.37 7.27 -15.41
C ILE A 372 -9.83 5.89 -15.88
N PRO A 373 -10.70 5.80 -16.90
CA PRO A 373 -11.09 4.52 -17.47
C PRO A 373 -9.87 3.82 -18.10
N ALA A 374 -9.63 2.55 -17.74
CA ALA A 374 -8.62 1.73 -18.40
C ALA A 374 -9.11 1.35 -19.80
N LYS A 375 -8.76 2.15 -20.81
CA LYS A 375 -9.09 1.89 -22.21
C LYS A 375 -7.82 1.55 -22.97
N PRO A 376 -7.71 0.35 -23.55
CA PRO A 376 -6.58 0.00 -24.41
C PRO A 376 -6.42 1.03 -25.53
N ALA A 377 -5.22 1.59 -25.67
CA ALA A 377 -4.86 2.47 -26.75
C ALA A 377 -3.38 2.29 -27.08
N LYS A 378 -3.02 2.42 -28.35
CA LYS A 378 -1.63 2.36 -28.79
C LYS A 378 -0.81 3.43 -28.07
N GLY A 379 0.30 3.04 -27.46
CA GLY A 379 1.18 3.95 -26.70
C GLY A 379 0.72 4.27 -25.28
N VAL A 380 -0.39 3.70 -24.79
CA VAL A 380 -0.85 3.86 -23.39
C VAL A 380 -0.70 2.54 -22.65
N PHE A 381 0.01 2.59 -21.52
CA PHE A 381 0.27 1.45 -20.64
C PHE A 381 -0.37 1.71 -19.28
N TYR A 382 -0.91 0.69 -18.66
CA TYR A 382 -1.51 0.80 -17.33
C TYR A 382 -0.66 0.05 -16.30
N ALA A 383 -0.48 0.63 -15.11
CA ALA A 383 0.32 0.04 -14.04
C ALA A 383 -0.27 0.32 -12.65
N GLY A 384 0.04 -0.56 -11.69
CA GLY A 384 -0.44 -0.46 -10.31
C GLY A 384 -1.93 -0.77 -10.20
N ASP A 385 -2.57 -0.22 -9.17
CA ASP A 385 -3.95 -0.58 -8.81
C ASP A 385 -4.98 -0.26 -9.89
N ILE A 386 -4.74 0.73 -10.74
CA ILE A 386 -5.66 1.03 -11.86
C ILE A 386 -5.71 -0.09 -12.90
N ALA A 387 -4.64 -0.89 -13.00
CA ALA A 387 -4.56 -2.05 -13.90
C ALA A 387 -4.98 -3.35 -13.20
N ASN A 388 -4.61 -3.52 -11.94
CA ASN A 388 -4.63 -4.81 -11.24
C ASN A 388 -5.68 -4.88 -10.11
N GLY A 389 -6.43 -3.80 -9.86
CA GLY A 389 -7.21 -3.65 -8.64
C GLY A 389 -6.33 -3.29 -7.43
N PRO A 390 -6.92 -3.19 -6.23
CA PRO A 390 -6.17 -2.81 -5.02
C PRO A 390 -5.13 -3.88 -4.68
N THR A 391 -3.86 -3.46 -4.56
CA THR A 391 -2.71 -4.33 -4.29
C THR A 391 -1.80 -3.75 -3.22
N PHE A 392 -0.67 -4.44 -2.94
CA PHE A 392 0.36 -3.97 -2.02
C PHE A 392 1.34 -3.01 -2.71
N VAL A 393 2.03 -2.19 -1.92
CA VAL A 393 3.05 -1.24 -2.43
C VAL A 393 4.08 -1.95 -3.31
N VAL A 394 4.58 -3.11 -2.88
CA VAL A 394 5.55 -3.92 -3.63
C VAL A 394 5.00 -4.42 -4.97
N THR A 395 3.73 -4.82 -5.02
CA THR A 395 3.07 -5.27 -6.26
C THR A 395 2.85 -4.11 -7.22
N ALA A 396 2.42 -2.96 -6.70
CA ALA A 396 2.28 -1.74 -7.49
C ALA A 396 3.64 -1.28 -8.06
N SER A 397 4.71 -1.31 -7.25
CA SER A 397 6.08 -1.02 -7.69
C SER A 397 6.54 -1.95 -8.82
N ALA A 398 6.34 -3.25 -8.66
CA ALA A 398 6.66 -4.24 -9.69
C ALA A 398 5.87 -4.00 -10.99
N SER A 399 4.58 -3.72 -10.89
CA SER A 399 3.73 -3.38 -12.03
C SER A 399 4.26 -2.14 -12.78
N GLY A 400 4.71 -1.13 -12.07
CA GLY A 400 5.34 0.06 -12.66
C GLY A 400 6.63 -0.26 -13.41
N LYS A 401 7.53 -1.06 -12.80
CA LYS A 401 8.76 -1.55 -13.45
C LYS A 401 8.44 -2.31 -14.74
N ASN A 402 7.46 -3.22 -14.69
CA ASN A 402 7.06 -4.02 -15.85
C ASN A 402 6.50 -3.15 -16.98
N ALA A 403 5.70 -2.13 -16.66
CA ALA A 403 5.22 -1.17 -17.66
C ALA A 403 6.37 -0.37 -18.28
N ALA A 404 7.36 0.03 -17.50
CA ALA A 404 8.56 0.69 -18.01
C ALA A 404 9.37 -0.21 -18.94
N MET A 405 9.54 -1.49 -18.59
CA MET A 405 10.20 -2.47 -19.45
C MET A 405 9.43 -2.71 -20.75
N ALA A 406 8.10 -2.73 -20.68
CA ALA A 406 7.26 -2.84 -21.87
C ALA A 406 7.40 -1.62 -22.80
N VAL A 407 7.51 -0.41 -22.25
CA VAL A 407 7.78 0.81 -23.03
C VAL A 407 9.14 0.74 -23.70
N ASP A 408 10.19 0.26 -23.00
CA ASP A 408 11.55 0.16 -23.52
C ASP A 408 11.69 -0.92 -24.61
N ALA A 409 11.01 -2.05 -24.44
CA ALA A 409 11.04 -3.16 -25.39
C ALA A 409 10.19 -2.94 -26.65
N ALA A 410 9.34 -1.91 -26.65
CA ALA A 410 8.44 -1.66 -27.76
C ALA A 410 9.16 -1.04 -28.94
N PRO A 411 9.07 -1.63 -30.13
CA PRO A 411 9.55 -0.97 -31.36
C PRO A 411 8.77 0.32 -31.58
N GLU A 412 9.44 1.35 -32.06
CA GLU A 412 8.84 2.64 -32.38
C GLU A 412 7.67 2.40 -33.35
N GLY A 413 6.45 2.59 -32.87
CA GLY A 413 5.24 2.53 -33.69
C GLY A 413 4.31 1.31 -33.52
N ASN A 414 4.70 0.25 -32.84
CA ASN A 414 3.85 -0.96 -32.70
C ASN A 414 3.72 -1.43 -31.24
N LEU A 415 2.68 -0.94 -30.56
CA LEU A 415 2.38 -1.36 -29.19
C LEU A 415 0.90 -1.61 -29.00
N THR A 416 0.56 -2.88 -29.01
CA THR A 416 -0.70 -3.36 -28.44
C THR A 416 -0.34 -4.36 -27.37
N ILE A 417 -0.48 -3.98 -26.09
CA ILE A 417 -0.37 -4.94 -24.98
C ILE A 417 -1.77 -5.24 -24.50
N THR A 418 -2.16 -6.49 -24.65
CA THR A 418 -3.40 -7.02 -24.08
C THR A 418 -3.18 -7.19 -22.60
N VAL A 419 -3.98 -6.51 -21.79
CA VAL A 419 -4.09 -6.76 -20.34
C VAL A 419 -4.70 -8.17 -20.21
N LYS A 420 -3.97 -9.10 -19.58
CA LYS A 420 -4.50 -10.37 -19.10
C LYS A 420 -5.06 -10.20 -17.71
#